data_f687e42af50e24beb40ee988f413d3cc
#
_entry.id   f687e42af50e24beb40ee988f413d3cc
#
_cell.length_a   1.000
_cell.length_b   1.000
_cell.length_c   1.000
_cell.angle_alpha   90.00
_cell.angle_beta   90.00
_cell.angle_gamma   90.00
#
_symmetry.space_group_name_H-M   'P 1'
#
loop_
_entity.id
_entity.type
_entity.pdbx_description
1 polymer ?
#
loop_
_entity_poly.entity_id
_entity_poly.type
_entity_poly.pdbx_seq_one_letter_code
_entity_poly.pdbx_strand_id
1 'polypeptide(L)' 'MIFSKKKEIVTPYSVEECGSCKAISKRKFKEGDYIFKNTDSCSSCKGQLSIVKIFGEVLKV' A
#
# COMPACT_ATOMS: atom_id res chain seq x y z
N MET A 1 -35.83 -7.38 2.56
CA MET A 1 -35.13 -7.02 2.56
C MET A 1 -34.37 -7.04 1.91
N ILE A 2 -34.06 -6.82 1.63
CA ILE A 2 -33.34 -6.76 1.16
C ILE A 2 -32.44 -6.38 1.11
N PHE A 3 -31.88 -6.37 0.80
CA PHE A 3 -30.88 -5.95 0.89
C PHE A 3 -30.18 -5.98 -0.08
N SER A 4 -30.07 -5.14 -0.42
CA SER A 4 -29.36 -4.93 -1.32
C SER A 4 -28.10 -5.12 -1.04
N LYS A 5 -27.42 -5.55 -1.60
CA LYS A 5 -26.29 -5.68 -1.41
C LYS A 5 -25.53 -4.91 -2.12
N LYS A 6 -25.00 -3.94 -1.77
CA LYS A 6 -24.07 -3.25 -2.38
C LYS A 6 -22.89 -4.03 -2.38
N LYS A 7 -22.15 -4.20 -3.43
CA LYS A 7 -20.94 -4.86 -3.45
C LYS A 7 -19.92 -3.97 -2.92
N GLU A 8 -19.15 -4.39 -1.96
CA GLU A 8 -18.03 -3.61 -1.46
C GLU A 8 -16.77 -4.32 -1.86
N ILE A 9 -15.89 -3.62 -2.54
CA ILE A 9 -14.63 -4.18 -2.96
C ILE A 9 -13.55 -3.60 -2.09
N VAL A 10 -12.81 -4.45 -1.40
CA VAL A 10 -11.72 -4.00 -0.55
C VAL A 10 -10.43 -4.29 -1.28
N THR A 11 -9.68 -3.25 -1.57
CA THR A 11 -8.40 -3.38 -2.24
C THR A 11 -7.31 -3.02 -1.26
N PRO A 12 -6.41 -3.94 -0.94
CA PRO A 12 -5.34 -3.62 0.01
C PRO A 12 -4.21 -2.89 -0.70
N TYR A 13 -3.61 -1.95 0.00
CA TYR A 13 -2.50 -1.18 -0.51
C TYR A 13 -1.36 -1.15 0.49
N SER A 14 -0.14 -1.10 -0.03
CA SER A 14 1.04 -0.94 0.79
C SER A 14 1.63 0.43 0.51
N VAL A 15 2.00 1.14 1.55
CA VAL A 15 2.62 2.44 1.41
C VAL A 15 4.10 2.30 1.71
N GLU A 16 4.93 2.74 0.79
CA GLU A 16 6.36 2.66 0.92
C GLU A 16 6.94 4.05 1.14
N GLU A 17 7.96 4.14 1.94
CA GLU A 17 8.61 5.40 2.21
C GLU A 17 10.11 5.23 2.06
N CYS A 18 10.76 6.20 1.42
CA CYS A 18 12.19 6.21 1.29
C CYS A 18 12.81 6.67 2.60
N GLY A 19 13.82 5.95 3.06
CA GLY A 19 14.47 6.32 4.30
C GLY A 19 15.37 7.54 4.17
N SER A 20 15.69 7.93 2.96
CA SER A 20 16.58 9.08 2.74
C SER A 20 15.84 10.35 2.39
N CYS A 21 15.07 10.33 1.33
CA CYS A 21 14.39 11.55 0.89
C CYS A 21 12.95 11.63 1.35
N LYS A 22 12.47 10.61 2.03
CA LYS A 22 11.10 10.57 2.58
C LYS A 22 10.01 10.59 1.52
N ALA A 23 10.33 10.20 0.31
CA ALA A 23 9.32 10.10 -0.72
C ALA A 23 8.36 8.97 -0.37
N ILE A 24 7.09 9.16 -0.59
CA ILE A 24 6.06 8.19 -0.26
C ILE A 24 5.39 7.70 -1.51
N SER A 25 5.20 6.40 -1.59
CA SER A 25 4.57 5.77 -2.73
C SER A 25 3.52 4.79 -2.25
N LYS A 26 2.44 4.68 -2.97
CA LYS A 26 1.37 3.73 -2.64
C LYS A 26 1.27 2.74 -3.79
N ARG A 27 1.18 1.46 -3.49
CA ARG A 27 0.98 0.46 -4.52
C ARG A 27 0.08 -0.64 -4.00
N LYS A 28 -0.37 -1.49 -4.89
CA LYS A 28 -1.22 -2.58 -4.46
C LYS A 28 -0.42 -3.54 -3.60
N PHE A 29 -1.10 -4.06 -2.58
CA PHE A 29 -0.49 -5.02 -1.66
C PHE A 29 -0.16 -6.30 -2.42
N LYS A 30 0.99 -6.88 -2.10
CA LYS A 30 1.37 -8.15 -2.63
C LYS A 30 1.51 -9.13 -1.52
N GLU A 31 1.28 -10.39 -1.82
CA GLU A 31 1.42 -11.40 -0.84
C GLU A 31 2.85 -11.41 -0.32
N GLY A 32 3.03 -11.45 0.96
CA GLY A 32 4.35 -11.38 1.55
C GLY A 32 4.75 -10.00 2.04
N ASP A 33 3.94 -8.97 1.74
CA ASP A 33 4.24 -7.64 2.23
C ASP A 33 4.00 -7.57 3.74
N TYR A 34 4.85 -6.85 4.42
CA TYR A 34 4.67 -6.61 5.85
C TYR A 34 5.36 -5.30 6.21
N ILE A 35 4.99 -4.77 7.39
CA ILE A 35 5.53 -3.49 7.84
C ILE A 35 7.04 -3.57 7.98
N PHE A 36 7.72 -2.56 7.50
CA PHE A 36 9.18 -2.43 7.51
C PHE A 36 9.89 -3.39 6.57
N LYS A 37 9.15 -4.00 5.66
CA LYS A 37 9.80 -4.82 4.66
C LYS A 37 10.51 -3.90 3.66
N ASN A 38 11.77 -4.22 3.37
CA ASN A 38 12.51 -3.46 2.36
C ASN A 38 12.03 -3.92 1.00
N THR A 39 11.67 -2.99 0.15
CA THR A 39 11.16 -3.33 -1.16
C THR A 39 12.16 -2.94 -2.24
N ASP A 40 11.98 -1.80 -2.86
CA ASP A 40 12.85 -1.40 -3.96
C ASP A 40 13.70 -0.22 -3.59
N SER A 41 14.56 0.18 -4.49
CA SER A 41 15.31 1.40 -4.31
C SER A 41 14.47 2.58 -4.74
N CYS A 42 14.67 3.70 -4.08
CA CYS A 42 14.00 4.92 -4.47
C CYS A 42 14.59 5.42 -5.78
N SER A 43 13.75 5.72 -6.74
CA SER A 43 14.24 6.17 -8.04
C SER A 43 14.76 7.60 -7.98
N SER A 44 14.37 8.35 -6.95
CA SER A 44 14.82 9.74 -6.86
C SER A 44 16.21 9.89 -6.23
N CYS A 45 16.43 9.21 -5.12
CA CYS A 45 17.68 9.37 -4.39
C CYS A 45 18.44 8.07 -4.21
N LYS A 46 17.90 6.98 -4.75
CA LYS A 46 18.50 5.66 -4.62
C LYS A 46 18.59 5.16 -3.21
N GLY A 47 17.80 5.74 -2.33
CA GLY A 47 17.68 5.22 -0.96
C GLY A 47 16.83 3.98 -0.95
N GLN A 48 16.67 3.41 0.21
CA GLN A 48 15.91 2.17 0.37
C GLN A 48 14.45 2.47 0.68
N LEU A 49 13.55 1.87 -0.07
CA LEU A 49 12.14 1.97 0.22
C LEU A 49 11.75 0.85 1.17
N SER A 50 10.89 1.16 2.11
CA SER A 50 10.34 0.14 2.99
C SER A 50 8.87 0.42 3.23
N ILE A 51 8.13 -0.63 3.53
CA ILE A 51 6.71 -0.50 3.76
C ILE A 51 6.49 0.05 5.15
N VAL A 52 5.79 1.17 5.24
CA VAL A 52 5.52 1.79 6.53
C VAL A 52 4.06 1.68 6.93
N LYS A 53 3.20 1.29 5.99
CA LYS A 53 1.79 1.22 6.27
C LYS A 53 1.11 0.27 5.29
N ILE A 54 0.17 -0.51 5.77
CA ILE A 54 -0.64 -1.37 4.92
C ILE A 54 -2.08 -1.13 5.32
N PHE A 55 -2.94 -0.87 4.36
CA PHE A 55 -4.34 -0.61 4.66
C PHE A 55 -5.22 -1.06 3.51
N GLY A 56 -6.49 -1.25 3.80
CA GLY A 56 -7.46 -1.62 2.79
C GLY A 56 -8.32 -0.42 2.41
N GLU A 57 -8.57 -0.27 1.14
CA GLU A 57 -9.42 0.79 0.65
C GLU A 57 -10.73 0.17 0.20
N VAL A 58 -11.84 0.69 0.67
CA VAL A 58 -13.15 0.14 0.36
C VAL A 58 -13.81 0.98 -0.71
N LEU A 59 -14.21 0.32 -1.78
CA LEU A 59 -14.95 0.97 -2.83
C LEU A 59 -16.37 0.44 -2.79
N LYS A 60 -17.33 1.34 -2.78
CA LYS A 60 -18.72 0.92 -2.83
C LYS A 60 -19.22 1.08 -4.23
N VAL A 61 -19.85 0.06 -4.72
CA VAL A 61 -20.34 0.09 -6.09
C VAL A 61 -21.84 0.06 -6.13
#